data_7c4d05ad644f93587e499951b27bc57e
#
_entry.id   7c4d05ad644f93587e499951b27bc57e
#
_cell.length_a   1.000
_cell.length_b   1.000
_cell.length_c   1.000
_cell.angle_alpha   90.00
_cell.angle_beta   90.00
_cell.angle_gamma   90.00
#
_symmetry.space_group_name_H-M   'P 1'
#
loop_
_entity.id
_entity.type
_entity.pdbx_description
1 polymer ?
#
loop_
_entity_poly.entity_id
_entity_poly.type
_entity_poly.pdbx_seq_one_letter_code
_entity_poly.pdbx_strand_id
1 'polypeptide(L)'
;MIKEMIERIVEGGDLSFEESKTVMKEIMEGVATEVQIASFATALRMKGETVDEIAGCVSVMREKATHINVGKSLVVDTCGTGGDAKCTFNISTCAAFVVAGAGLKVAKHG
;
A
#
# COMPACT_ATOMS: atom_id res chain seq x y z
N MET A 1 19.98 -5.16 2.95
CA MET A 1 18.97 -6.14 3.37
C MET A 1 17.92 -6.43 2.31
N ILE A 2 17.35 -5.43 1.62
CA ILE A 2 16.35 -5.66 0.55
C ILE A 2 16.84 -6.65 -0.53
N LYS A 3 18.11 -6.63 -0.89
CA LYS A 3 18.68 -7.54 -1.91
C LYS A 3 18.53 -9.02 -1.51
N GLU A 4 18.90 -9.36 -0.28
CA GLU A 4 18.81 -10.74 0.24
C GLU A 4 17.35 -11.21 0.35
N MET A 5 16.44 -10.28 0.68
CA MET A 5 15.02 -10.59 0.75
C MET A 5 14.43 -10.81 -0.65
N ILE A 6 14.86 -10.05 -1.66
CA ILE A 6 14.47 -10.30 -3.06
C ILE A 6 14.93 -11.69 -3.50
N GLU A 7 16.18 -12.06 -3.22
CA GLU A 7 16.72 -13.39 -3.55
C GLU A 7 15.85 -14.50 -2.94
N ARG A 8 15.52 -14.38 -1.64
CA ARG A 8 14.67 -15.36 -0.94
C ARG A 8 13.29 -15.48 -1.58
N ILE A 9 12.65 -14.34 -1.92
CA ILE A 9 11.31 -14.35 -2.55
C ILE A 9 11.36 -14.99 -3.94
N VAL A 10 12.40 -14.70 -4.73
CA VAL A 10 12.59 -15.29 -6.07
C VAL A 10 12.74 -16.81 -5.98
N GLU A 11 13.36 -17.32 -4.93
CA GLU A 11 13.47 -18.76 -4.65
C GLU A 11 12.19 -19.37 -4.06
N GLY A 12 11.12 -18.57 -3.90
CA GLY A 12 9.83 -19.01 -3.38
C GLY A 12 9.73 -19.00 -1.85
N GLY A 13 10.71 -18.42 -1.15
CA GLY A 13 10.69 -18.28 0.30
C GLY A 13 9.82 -17.11 0.76
N ASP A 14 9.18 -17.27 1.92
CA ASP A 14 8.39 -16.23 2.54
C ASP A 14 9.25 -15.34 3.45
N LEU A 15 8.82 -14.08 3.60
CA LEU A 15 9.37 -13.17 4.59
C LEU A 15 8.49 -13.16 5.84
N SER A 16 9.15 -13.08 6.99
CA SER A 16 8.45 -12.81 8.23
C SER A 16 7.91 -11.37 8.29
N PHE A 17 7.00 -11.10 9.22
CA PHE A 17 6.49 -9.76 9.50
C PHE A 17 7.61 -8.74 9.72
N GLU A 18 8.63 -9.07 10.53
CA GLU A 18 9.73 -8.15 10.84
C GLU A 18 10.68 -7.93 9.65
N GLU A 19 10.93 -8.95 8.85
CA GLU A 19 11.71 -8.81 7.61
C GLU A 19 11.00 -7.91 6.61
N SER A 20 9.70 -8.09 6.44
CA SER A 20 8.87 -7.26 5.56
C SER A 20 8.81 -5.79 6.02
N LYS A 21 8.72 -5.55 7.33
CA LYS A 21 8.87 -4.20 7.91
C LYS A 21 10.20 -3.58 7.55
N THR A 22 11.29 -4.34 7.70
CA THR A 22 12.62 -3.82 7.43
C THR A 22 12.79 -3.42 5.97
N VAL A 23 12.35 -4.26 5.03
CA VAL A 23 12.38 -3.95 3.59
C VAL A 23 11.54 -2.71 3.28
N MET A 24 10.31 -2.65 3.80
CA MET A 24 9.43 -1.51 3.56
C MET A 24 10.00 -0.22 4.16
N LYS A 25 10.70 -0.31 5.28
CA LYS A 25 11.40 0.84 5.86
C LYS A 25 12.52 1.36 4.95
N GLU A 26 13.36 0.46 4.39
CA GLU A 26 14.39 0.84 3.41
C GLU A 26 13.78 1.53 2.17
N ILE A 27 12.60 1.06 1.73
CA ILE A 27 11.86 1.66 0.61
C ILE A 27 11.35 3.07 0.98
N MET A 28 10.64 3.19 2.09
CA MET A 28 9.99 4.43 2.51
C MET A 28 10.99 5.52 2.92
N GLU A 29 12.19 5.15 3.34
CA GLU A 29 13.28 6.07 3.69
C GLU A 29 14.17 6.42 2.49
N GLY A 30 13.89 5.89 1.30
CA GLY A 30 14.62 6.16 0.08
C GLY A 30 16.01 5.52 0.03
N VAL A 31 16.25 4.51 0.84
CA VAL A 31 17.51 3.74 0.85
C VAL A 31 17.54 2.74 -0.31
N ALA A 32 16.40 2.14 -0.62
CA ALA A 32 16.27 1.21 -1.73
C ALA A 32 16.25 1.95 -3.08
N THR A 33 16.93 1.38 -4.08
CA THR A 33 16.89 1.90 -5.45
C THR A 33 15.57 1.57 -6.14
N GLU A 34 15.22 2.33 -7.18
CA GLU A 34 14.01 2.06 -7.99
C GLU A 34 13.99 0.64 -8.55
N VAL A 35 15.17 0.13 -8.97
CA VAL A 35 15.31 -1.23 -9.47
C VAL A 35 15.01 -2.26 -8.37
N GLN A 36 15.50 -2.04 -7.17
CA GLN A 36 15.23 -2.92 -6.03
C GLN A 36 13.76 -2.90 -5.64
N ILE A 37 13.11 -1.73 -5.65
CA ILE A 37 11.68 -1.58 -5.37
C ILE A 37 10.86 -2.36 -6.41
N ALA A 38 11.14 -2.16 -7.69
CA ALA A 38 10.45 -2.85 -8.77
C ALA A 38 10.66 -4.38 -8.69
N SER A 39 11.90 -4.83 -8.43
CA SER A 39 12.22 -6.25 -8.27
C SER A 39 11.49 -6.88 -7.08
N PHE A 40 11.46 -6.20 -5.94
CA PHE A 40 10.76 -6.64 -4.75
C PHE A 40 9.26 -6.80 -4.98
N ALA A 41 8.61 -5.78 -5.54
CA ALA A 41 7.18 -5.81 -5.83
C ALA A 41 6.83 -6.90 -6.85
N THR A 42 7.64 -7.07 -7.90
CA THR A 42 7.43 -8.09 -8.92
C THR A 42 7.61 -9.51 -8.36
N ALA A 43 8.66 -9.72 -7.57
CA ALA A 43 8.92 -11.02 -6.95
C ALA A 43 7.81 -11.42 -5.98
N LEU A 44 7.34 -10.51 -5.13
CA LEU A 44 6.18 -10.75 -4.25
C LEU A 44 4.94 -11.12 -5.05
N ARG A 45 4.64 -10.37 -6.11
CA ARG A 45 3.48 -10.64 -6.97
C ARG A 45 3.56 -12.00 -7.63
N MET A 46 4.75 -12.41 -8.10
CA MET A 46 4.95 -13.71 -8.75
C MET A 46 4.85 -14.88 -7.77
N LYS A 47 5.41 -14.71 -6.58
CA LYS A 47 5.33 -15.72 -5.53
C LYS A 47 3.92 -15.84 -4.94
N GLY A 48 3.23 -14.74 -4.80
CA GLY A 48 2.02 -14.56 -3.99
C GLY A 48 2.36 -14.12 -2.57
N GLU A 49 1.77 -13.03 -2.13
CA GLU A 49 2.05 -12.42 -0.83
C GLU A 49 1.42 -13.23 0.31
N THR A 50 2.14 -13.35 1.42
CA THR A 50 1.60 -13.91 2.66
C THR A 50 0.96 -12.81 3.52
N VAL A 51 0.17 -13.22 4.52
CA VAL A 51 -0.43 -12.28 5.48
C VAL A 51 0.65 -11.49 6.24
N ASP A 52 1.72 -12.15 6.66
CA ASP A 52 2.82 -11.51 7.38
C ASP A 52 3.56 -10.49 6.53
N GLU A 53 3.78 -10.80 5.25
CA GLU A 53 4.40 -9.88 4.30
C GLU A 53 3.56 -8.62 4.09
N ILE A 54 2.27 -8.79 3.86
CA ILE A 54 1.35 -7.66 3.70
C ILE A 54 1.28 -6.84 4.98
N ALA A 55 1.08 -7.49 6.12
CA ALA A 55 0.93 -6.81 7.40
C ALA A 55 2.20 -6.05 7.82
N GLY A 56 3.39 -6.62 7.58
CA GLY A 56 4.67 -5.98 7.85
C GLY A 56 4.86 -4.72 7.01
N CYS A 57 4.61 -4.81 5.70
CA CYS A 57 4.68 -3.67 4.80
C CYS A 57 3.69 -2.56 5.18
N VAL A 58 2.43 -2.91 5.41
CA VAL A 58 1.37 -1.96 5.77
C VAL A 58 1.67 -1.26 7.09
N SER A 59 2.23 -1.97 8.07
CA SER A 59 2.62 -1.40 9.37
C SER A 59 3.55 -0.21 9.20
N VAL A 60 4.58 -0.33 8.36
CA VAL A 60 5.53 0.75 8.09
C VAL A 60 4.92 1.86 7.23
N MET A 61 4.14 1.50 6.21
CA MET A 61 3.46 2.50 5.38
C MET A 61 2.53 3.39 6.22
N ARG A 62 1.80 2.82 7.17
CA ARG A 62 0.95 3.59 8.11
C ARG A 62 1.76 4.48 9.04
N GLU A 63 2.89 4.00 9.54
CA GLU A 63 3.80 4.76 10.40
C GLU A 63 4.39 5.97 9.67
N LYS A 64 4.81 5.79 8.41
CA LYS A 64 5.48 6.82 7.60
C LYS A 64 4.52 7.72 6.83
N ALA A 65 3.25 7.38 6.72
CA ALA A 65 2.26 8.18 6.00
C ALA A 65 2.08 9.57 6.62
N THR A 66 1.81 10.55 5.76
CA THR A 66 1.38 11.88 6.23
C THR A 66 -0.03 11.77 6.81
N HIS A 67 -0.14 12.01 8.11
CA HIS A 67 -1.42 11.95 8.80
C HIS A 67 -2.19 13.25 8.63
N ILE A 68 -3.49 13.14 8.34
CA ILE A 68 -4.42 14.26 8.34
C ILE A 68 -5.37 14.16 9.55
N ASN A 69 -5.66 15.29 10.18
CA ASN A 69 -6.63 15.30 11.26
C ASN A 69 -8.02 15.66 10.70
N VAL A 70 -8.89 14.67 10.63
CA VAL A 70 -10.28 14.86 10.18
C VAL A 70 -11.27 15.12 11.33
N GLY A 71 -10.77 15.24 12.56
CA GLY A 71 -11.59 15.41 13.76
C GLY A 71 -12.30 14.11 14.19
N LYS A 72 -13.35 14.26 14.99
CA LYS A 72 -14.15 13.14 15.53
C LYS A 72 -15.40 12.83 14.70
N SER A 73 -15.64 13.57 13.62
CA SER A 73 -16.82 13.37 12.76
C SER A 73 -16.69 12.10 11.93
N LEU A 74 -17.84 11.54 11.54
CA LEU A 74 -17.88 10.47 10.55
C LEU A 74 -17.33 10.98 9.22
N VAL A 75 -16.36 10.26 8.67
CA VAL A 75 -15.71 10.57 7.39
C VAL A 75 -15.77 9.34 6.50
N VAL A 76 -16.10 9.54 5.23
CA VAL A 76 -16.20 8.49 4.23
C VAL A 76 -15.00 8.52 3.31
N ASP A 77 -14.40 7.37 3.04
CA ASP A 77 -13.42 7.18 1.98
C ASP A 77 -14.09 6.42 0.83
N THR A 78 -13.98 6.95 -0.38
CA THR A 78 -14.59 6.37 -1.60
C THR A 78 -13.55 5.73 -2.51
N CYS A 79 -12.29 5.59 -2.06
CA CYS A 79 -11.21 5.04 -2.86
C CYS A 79 -11.43 3.56 -3.18
N GLY A 80 -11.17 3.18 -4.44
CA GLY A 80 -11.02 1.79 -4.83
C GLY A 80 -9.61 1.29 -4.58
N THR A 81 -9.44 0.00 -4.38
CA THR A 81 -8.14 -0.62 -4.12
C THR A 81 -7.30 -0.85 -5.39
N GLY A 82 -7.92 -0.73 -6.58
CA GLY A 82 -7.26 -0.96 -7.86
C GLY A 82 -7.06 -2.45 -8.20
N GLY A 83 -6.29 -2.71 -9.22
CA GLY A 83 -5.87 -4.06 -9.61
C GLY A 83 -6.93 -4.91 -10.31
N ASP A 84 -8.11 -4.38 -10.59
CA ASP A 84 -9.21 -5.09 -11.28
C ASP A 84 -9.08 -5.07 -12.82
N ALA A 85 -8.08 -4.36 -13.34
CA ALA A 85 -7.82 -4.17 -14.78
C ALA A 85 -8.99 -3.61 -15.59
N LYS A 86 -9.97 -2.96 -14.93
CA LYS A 86 -11.13 -2.34 -15.56
C LYS A 86 -10.86 -0.87 -15.85
N CYS A 87 -10.80 -0.50 -17.12
CA CYS A 87 -10.70 0.88 -17.57
C CYS A 87 -12.08 1.56 -17.51
N THR A 88 -12.56 1.90 -16.32
CA THR A 88 -13.78 2.66 -16.11
C THR A 88 -13.46 4.16 -15.90
N PHE A 89 -14.50 5.02 -15.97
CA PHE A 89 -14.35 6.41 -15.53
C PHE A 89 -14.06 6.46 -14.01
N ASN A 90 -13.60 7.59 -13.52
CA ASN A 90 -13.21 7.74 -12.11
C ASN A 90 -14.43 7.75 -11.17
N ILE A 91 -14.97 6.56 -10.91
CA ILE A 91 -16.16 6.32 -10.07
C ILE A 91 -15.92 6.82 -8.66
N SER A 92 -14.74 6.59 -8.10
CA SER A 92 -14.40 6.97 -6.71
C SER A 92 -14.49 8.48 -6.51
N THR A 93 -13.97 9.28 -7.47
CA THR A 93 -14.05 10.73 -7.41
C THR A 93 -15.49 11.25 -7.60
N CYS A 94 -16.25 10.67 -8.53
CA CYS A 94 -17.66 11.01 -8.71
C CYS A 94 -18.47 10.69 -7.46
N ALA A 95 -18.25 9.53 -6.84
CA ALA A 95 -18.90 9.13 -5.59
C ALA A 95 -18.55 10.09 -4.43
N ALA A 96 -17.32 10.59 -4.36
CA ALA A 96 -16.90 11.56 -3.35
C ALA A 96 -17.73 12.86 -3.43
N PHE A 97 -17.97 13.39 -4.62
CA PHE A 97 -18.83 14.57 -4.80
C PHE A 97 -20.29 14.31 -4.43
N VAL A 98 -20.83 13.14 -4.76
CA VAL A 98 -22.21 12.75 -4.39
C VAL A 98 -22.34 12.64 -2.87
N VAL A 99 -21.42 11.98 -2.21
CA VAL A 99 -21.41 11.81 -0.74
C VAL A 99 -21.28 13.16 -0.04
N ALA A 100 -20.38 14.04 -0.51
CA ALA A 100 -20.22 15.39 0.03
C ALA A 100 -21.49 16.23 -0.19
N GLY A 101 -22.12 16.13 -1.36
CA GLY A 101 -23.39 16.78 -1.66
C GLY A 101 -24.55 16.30 -0.77
N ALA A 102 -24.49 15.07 -0.29
CA ALA A 102 -25.43 14.54 0.69
C ALA A 102 -25.17 14.98 2.15
N GLY A 103 -24.13 15.80 2.38
CA GLY A 103 -23.84 16.38 3.69
C GLY A 103 -22.83 15.60 4.54
N LEU A 104 -22.20 14.56 4.01
CA LEU A 104 -21.15 13.81 4.71
C LEU A 104 -19.76 14.35 4.37
N LYS A 105 -18.83 14.26 5.33
CA LYS A 105 -17.43 14.56 5.08
C LYS A 105 -16.76 13.44 4.32
N VAL A 106 -15.94 13.80 3.34
CA VAL A 106 -15.16 12.86 2.53
C VAL A 106 -13.67 13.14 2.69
N ALA A 107 -12.90 12.11 2.99
CA ALA A 107 -11.44 12.12 2.94
C ALA A 107 -10.98 10.94 2.06
N LYS A 108 -10.76 11.22 0.79
CA LYS A 108 -10.41 10.24 -0.22
C LYS A 108 -8.90 10.20 -0.41
N HIS A 109 -8.31 8.99 -0.42
CA HIS A 109 -6.92 8.77 -0.83
C HIS A 109 -6.85 8.30 -2.29
N GLY A 110 -5.65 8.40 -2.89
CA GLY A 110 -5.40 7.95 -4.25
C GLY A 110 -5.38 9.03 -5.30
#